data_e4774a0e0a139c24d94cc7efcde2fe47
#
_entry.id   e4774a0e0a139c24d94cc7efcde2fe47
#
_cell.length_a   1.000
_cell.length_b   1.000
_cell.length_c   1.000
_cell.angle_alpha   90.00
_cell.angle_beta   90.00
_cell.angle_gamma   90.00
#
_symmetry.space_group_name_H-M   'P 1'
#
loop_
_entity.id
_entity.type
_entity.pdbx_description
1 polymer ?
#
loop_
_entity_poly.entity_id
_entity_poly.type
_entity_poly.pdbx_seq_one_letter_code
_entity_poly.pdbx_strand_id
1 'polypeptide(L)'
;MNKTLRIAAIPGDGIGKEVLPEGVRVLQAAAERWGLALSFEHFEWASCDYYAQHGAMMPDDWRAQLQTFDAIYFGAVGWPDIVPDHISLWGSLLKFRREFDQYVNLRPVRLFPGVPCPLAGKQPGDIDFYVVRENTEGEYSALGGHVNPGTEHEVVIQESVFTRRGVDRILRYAFELAQSRPRKTLTSATKSNGLAISMPFWDQRVEAMAQHYPEVKWDKQHIDILCARFVLQPERFDVVVGSNLFGDILSDLGPACTGTIGIAPSANLNPDRTFPSLFEAVHGSAPDIYGKNIANPIATIWAGAMMLDLLGNGDARYQAAHDGILAAIEQTIASGPKTPDMQGSASTQQVGEAICRAIVEQK
;
A
#
# COMPACT_ATOMS: atom_id res chain seq x y z
N MET A 1 2.10 -32.15 -1.14
CA MET A 1 1.45 -31.51 0.02
C MET A 1 1.48 -30.01 -0.24
N ASN A 2 0.35 -29.34 -0.10
CA ASN A 2 0.33 -27.86 -0.23
C ASN A 2 1.13 -27.27 0.94
N LYS A 3 2.10 -26.40 0.63
CA LYS A 3 2.82 -25.65 1.66
C LYS A 3 1.82 -24.76 2.40
N THR A 4 1.77 -24.81 3.71
CA THR A 4 1.03 -23.84 4.53
C THR A 4 1.79 -22.52 4.52
N LEU A 5 1.15 -21.44 4.07
CA LEU A 5 1.71 -20.09 4.14
C LEU A 5 1.56 -19.55 5.55
N ARG A 6 2.67 -19.12 6.12
CA ARG A 6 2.73 -18.52 7.46
C ARG A 6 2.67 -16.99 7.32
N ILE A 7 1.68 -16.38 7.95
CA ILE A 7 1.41 -14.95 7.88
C ILE A 7 1.53 -14.36 9.28
N ALA A 8 2.41 -13.36 9.44
CA ALA A 8 2.50 -12.58 10.66
C ALA A 8 1.43 -11.50 10.64
N ALA A 9 0.44 -11.59 11.54
CA ALA A 9 -0.63 -10.64 11.69
C ALA A 9 -0.29 -9.63 12.80
N ILE A 10 -0.13 -8.37 12.44
CA ILE A 10 0.27 -7.30 13.36
C ILE A 10 -0.80 -6.20 13.34
N PRO A 11 -1.69 -6.12 14.34
CA PRO A 11 -2.75 -5.11 14.37
C PRO A 11 -2.24 -3.68 14.47
N GLY A 12 -1.17 -3.44 15.23
CA GLY A 12 -0.63 -2.11 15.48
C GLY A 12 -1.54 -1.26 16.34
N ASP A 13 -1.91 -0.06 15.85
CA ASP A 13 -2.64 0.97 16.59
C ASP A 13 -4.04 1.23 16.03
N GLY A 14 -4.88 1.84 16.85
CA GLY A 14 -6.16 2.40 16.46
C GLY A 14 -7.05 1.43 15.70
N ILE A 15 -7.59 1.89 14.56
CA ILE A 15 -8.49 1.07 13.74
C ILE A 15 -7.81 -0.16 13.13
N GLY A 16 -6.48 -0.24 13.11
CA GLY A 16 -5.77 -1.47 12.73
C GLY A 16 -6.23 -2.67 13.54
N LYS A 17 -6.55 -2.47 14.83
CA LYS A 17 -7.09 -3.51 15.73
C LYS A 17 -8.53 -3.92 15.40
N GLU A 18 -9.25 -3.11 14.62
CA GLU A 18 -10.63 -3.38 14.19
C GLU A 18 -10.68 -4.00 12.78
N VAL A 19 -9.88 -3.46 11.84
CA VAL A 19 -9.93 -3.88 10.43
C VAL A 19 -9.13 -5.13 10.13
N LEU A 20 -7.99 -5.37 10.84
CA LEU A 20 -7.16 -6.55 10.60
C LEU A 20 -7.88 -7.87 10.91
N PRO A 21 -8.63 -8.01 12.03
CA PRO A 21 -9.42 -9.21 12.28
C PRO A 21 -10.44 -9.52 11.18
N GLU A 22 -11.05 -8.49 10.57
CA GLU A 22 -11.95 -8.67 9.44
C GLU A 22 -11.20 -9.16 8.19
N GLY A 23 -10.01 -8.61 7.92
CA GLY A 23 -9.14 -9.10 6.87
C GLY A 23 -8.76 -10.57 7.04
N VAL A 24 -8.34 -10.97 8.24
CA VAL A 24 -8.01 -12.37 8.57
C VAL A 24 -9.22 -13.27 8.37
N ARG A 25 -10.41 -12.87 8.83
CA ARG A 25 -11.66 -13.62 8.66
C ARG A 25 -11.98 -13.86 7.19
N VAL A 26 -11.88 -12.84 6.35
CA VAL A 26 -12.13 -12.95 4.91
C VAL A 26 -11.10 -13.86 4.24
N LEU A 27 -9.82 -13.75 4.59
CA LEU A 27 -8.77 -14.62 4.06
C LEU A 27 -8.97 -16.09 4.47
N GLN A 28 -9.46 -16.36 5.68
CA GLN A 28 -9.82 -17.71 6.11
C GLN A 28 -11.00 -18.27 5.31
N ALA A 29 -12.06 -17.48 5.10
CA ALA A 29 -13.18 -17.88 4.25
C ALA A 29 -12.74 -18.16 2.79
N ALA A 30 -11.86 -17.34 2.26
CA ALA A 30 -11.25 -17.57 0.95
C ALA A 30 -10.39 -18.84 0.92
N ALA A 31 -9.60 -19.08 1.97
CA ALA A 31 -8.77 -20.28 2.08
C ALA A 31 -9.62 -21.55 2.09
N GLU A 32 -10.71 -21.59 2.83
CA GLU A 32 -11.67 -22.70 2.83
C GLU A 32 -12.30 -22.90 1.44
N ARG A 33 -12.71 -21.82 0.80
CA ARG A 33 -13.39 -21.87 -0.51
C ARG A 33 -12.50 -22.41 -1.63
N TRP A 34 -11.23 -21.99 -1.69
CA TRP A 34 -10.29 -22.36 -2.76
C TRP A 34 -9.22 -23.38 -2.35
N GLY A 35 -9.35 -23.98 -1.17
CA GLY A 35 -8.46 -25.06 -0.70
C GLY A 35 -7.02 -24.58 -0.49
N LEU A 36 -6.86 -23.37 0.08
CA LEU A 36 -5.55 -22.83 0.46
C LEU A 36 -5.20 -23.20 1.89
N ALA A 37 -3.92 -23.34 2.20
CA ALA A 37 -3.43 -23.58 3.55
C ALA A 37 -2.76 -22.30 4.08
N LEU A 38 -3.44 -21.58 4.97
CA LEU A 38 -2.95 -20.36 5.62
C LEU A 38 -2.87 -20.56 7.12
N SER A 39 -1.83 -20.02 7.76
CA SER A 39 -1.73 -19.91 9.21
C SER A 39 -1.35 -18.49 9.59
N PHE A 40 -2.03 -17.96 10.62
CA PHE A 40 -1.81 -16.61 11.13
C PHE A 40 -1.20 -16.71 12.54
N GLU A 41 -0.12 -15.96 12.76
CA GLU A 41 0.47 -15.75 14.06
C GLU A 41 0.37 -14.26 14.41
N HIS A 42 -0.18 -13.96 15.59
CA HIS A 42 -0.47 -12.59 16.01
C HIS A 42 0.68 -12.03 16.86
N PHE A 43 1.02 -10.77 16.61
CA PHE A 43 2.06 -10.04 17.32
C PHE A 43 1.49 -8.74 17.89
N GLU A 44 1.72 -8.47 19.17
CA GLU A 44 1.19 -7.31 19.90
C GLU A 44 2.12 -6.09 19.85
N TRP A 45 3.26 -6.18 19.18
CA TRP A 45 4.23 -5.09 19.03
C TRP A 45 4.10 -4.38 17.68
N ALA A 46 4.99 -3.44 17.36
CA ALA A 46 4.87 -2.42 16.32
C ALA A 46 3.66 -1.51 16.57
N SER A 47 3.50 -1.11 17.83
CA SER A 47 2.40 -0.28 18.31
C SER A 47 2.86 0.74 19.33
N CYS A 48 2.12 1.82 19.47
CA CYS A 48 2.35 2.84 20.49
C CYS A 48 2.08 2.29 21.90
N ASP A 49 1.15 1.36 22.05
CA ASP A 49 0.92 0.66 23.33
C ASP A 49 2.13 -0.16 23.77
N TYR A 50 2.75 -0.86 22.83
CA TYR A 50 3.99 -1.60 23.12
C TYR A 50 5.13 -0.63 23.48
N TYR A 51 5.23 0.49 22.75
CA TYR A 51 6.23 1.53 23.07
C TYR A 51 6.04 2.10 24.48
N ALA A 52 4.82 2.37 24.90
CA ALA A 52 4.53 2.90 26.23
C ALA A 52 4.99 1.95 27.37
N GLN A 53 5.01 0.63 27.10
CA GLN A 53 5.43 -0.38 28.07
C GLN A 53 6.93 -0.68 28.01
N HIS A 54 7.55 -0.61 26.84
CA HIS A 54 8.91 -1.12 26.60
C HIS A 54 9.92 -0.06 26.16
N GLY A 55 9.49 1.17 25.82
CA GLY A 55 10.36 2.23 25.31
C GLY A 55 10.87 2.03 23.89
N ALA A 56 10.34 1.03 23.18
CA ALA A 56 10.64 0.72 21.79
C ALA A 56 9.37 0.25 21.06
N MET A 57 9.26 0.47 19.76
CA MET A 57 8.10 0.04 18.97
C MET A 57 8.04 -1.48 18.79
N MET A 58 9.17 -2.15 18.85
CA MET A 58 9.35 -3.58 18.60
C MET A 58 10.44 -4.16 19.50
N PRO A 59 10.43 -5.47 19.80
CA PRO A 59 11.53 -6.13 20.52
C PRO A 59 12.81 -6.15 19.66
N ASP A 60 13.97 -6.29 20.30
CA ASP A 60 15.27 -6.25 19.60
C ASP A 60 15.43 -7.35 18.55
N ASP A 61 14.80 -8.49 18.75
CA ASP A 61 14.85 -9.67 17.88
C ASP A 61 13.70 -9.73 16.83
N TRP A 62 12.91 -8.66 16.68
CA TRP A 62 11.76 -8.58 15.77
C TRP A 62 12.06 -9.11 14.36
N ARG A 63 13.26 -8.80 13.84
CA ARG A 63 13.68 -9.22 12.51
C ARG A 63 13.83 -10.73 12.41
N ALA A 64 14.48 -11.36 13.43
CA ALA A 64 14.64 -12.80 13.50
C ALA A 64 13.28 -13.51 13.62
N GLN A 65 12.35 -12.94 14.38
CA GLN A 65 10.99 -13.46 14.48
C GLN A 65 10.26 -13.43 13.13
N LEU A 66 10.25 -12.30 12.42
CA LEU A 66 9.46 -12.12 11.21
C LEU A 66 10.08 -12.73 9.93
N GLN A 67 11.40 -12.81 9.82
CA GLN A 67 12.06 -13.26 8.57
C GLN A 67 11.69 -14.68 8.13
N THR A 68 11.08 -15.48 9.02
CA THR A 68 10.66 -16.86 8.73
C THR A 68 9.23 -16.98 8.22
N PHE A 69 8.50 -15.88 8.17
CA PHE A 69 7.15 -15.80 7.62
C PHE A 69 7.14 -15.61 6.11
N ASP A 70 6.09 -16.06 5.45
CA ASP A 70 5.91 -15.84 4.02
C ASP A 70 5.44 -14.42 3.73
N ALA A 71 4.68 -13.79 4.65
CA ALA A 71 4.26 -12.39 4.57
C ALA A 71 3.95 -11.78 5.95
N ILE A 72 3.89 -10.46 5.99
CA ILE A 72 3.39 -9.67 7.11
C ILE A 72 2.06 -9.04 6.68
N TYR A 73 1.02 -9.23 7.50
CA TYR A 73 -0.28 -8.61 7.33
C TYR A 73 -0.47 -7.58 8.45
N PHE A 74 -0.43 -6.30 8.09
CA PHE A 74 -0.28 -5.20 9.02
C PHE A 74 -1.55 -4.36 9.08
N GLY A 75 -1.96 -3.96 10.28
CA GLY A 75 -3.12 -3.10 10.48
C GLY A 75 -2.79 -1.62 10.20
N ALA A 76 -2.30 -0.92 11.22
CA ALA A 76 -1.89 0.48 11.11
C ALA A 76 -0.94 0.84 12.25
N VAL A 77 -0.22 1.96 12.15
CA VAL A 77 0.64 2.46 13.22
C VAL A 77 0.50 3.98 13.37
N GLY A 78 0.63 4.43 14.60
CA GLY A 78 0.67 5.83 14.98
C GLY A 78 -0.44 6.20 15.96
N TRP A 79 -0.04 6.87 17.06
CA TRP A 79 -0.92 7.49 18.03
C TRP A 79 -0.19 8.70 18.60
N PRO A 80 -0.32 9.88 17.98
CA PRO A 80 0.50 11.05 18.31
C PRO A 80 0.45 11.50 19.77
N ASP A 81 -0.68 11.26 20.45
CA ASP A 81 -0.84 11.55 21.88
C ASP A 81 0.01 10.64 22.79
N ILE A 82 0.46 9.48 22.30
CA ILE A 82 1.29 8.53 23.06
C ILE A 82 2.73 8.59 22.57
N VAL A 83 2.93 8.54 21.24
CA VAL A 83 4.24 8.49 20.60
C VAL A 83 4.26 9.42 19.39
N PRO A 84 5.20 10.37 19.29
CA PRO A 84 5.34 11.22 18.11
C PRO A 84 5.47 10.40 16.82
N ASP A 85 4.82 10.85 15.73
CA ASP A 85 4.75 10.12 14.47
C ASP A 85 6.12 9.76 13.89
N HIS A 86 7.11 10.65 14.02
CA HIS A 86 8.46 10.37 13.56
C HIS A 86 9.14 9.24 14.33
N ILE A 87 8.74 8.97 15.59
CA ILE A 87 9.25 7.84 16.38
C ILE A 87 8.51 6.55 16.02
N SER A 88 7.17 6.62 15.97
CA SER A 88 6.36 5.43 15.70
C SER A 88 6.61 4.88 14.30
N LEU A 89 6.65 5.75 13.29
CA LEU A 89 6.86 5.36 11.89
C LEU A 89 8.29 4.83 11.65
N TRP A 90 9.31 5.56 12.13
CA TRP A 90 10.71 5.14 11.98
C TRP A 90 11.07 3.93 12.85
N GLY A 91 10.39 3.76 13.97
CA GLY A 91 10.59 2.64 14.89
C GLY A 91 9.92 1.34 14.45
N SER A 92 9.04 1.35 13.45
CA SER A 92 8.29 0.18 12.98
C SER A 92 8.24 0.08 11.45
N LEU A 93 7.27 0.70 10.79
CA LEU A 93 6.97 0.51 9.36
C LEU A 93 8.18 0.79 8.45
N LEU A 94 8.93 1.86 8.69
CA LEU A 94 10.12 2.16 7.89
C LEU A 94 11.27 1.18 8.14
N LYS A 95 11.35 0.56 9.34
CA LYS A 95 12.30 -0.54 9.57
C LYS A 95 11.95 -1.76 8.74
N PHE A 96 10.66 -2.17 8.70
CA PHE A 96 10.24 -3.28 7.83
C PHE A 96 10.64 -3.03 6.38
N ARG A 97 10.30 -1.86 5.84
CA ARG A 97 10.60 -1.50 4.46
C ARG A 97 12.09 -1.58 4.13
N ARG A 98 12.95 -1.09 5.02
CA ARG A 98 14.40 -1.03 4.82
C ARG A 98 15.10 -2.35 5.10
N GLU A 99 14.83 -2.96 6.26
CA GLU A 99 15.57 -4.14 6.69
C GLU A 99 15.11 -5.43 6.00
N PHE A 100 13.88 -5.46 5.49
CA PHE A 100 13.39 -6.51 4.61
C PHE A 100 13.45 -6.15 3.13
N ASP A 101 14.16 -5.07 2.79
CA ASP A 101 14.35 -4.60 1.41
C ASP A 101 13.06 -4.63 0.58
N GLN A 102 11.97 -4.12 1.17
CA GLN A 102 10.65 -4.00 0.55
C GLN A 102 10.64 -2.76 -0.34
N TYR A 103 11.41 -2.80 -1.43
CA TYR A 103 11.72 -1.62 -2.24
C TYR A 103 10.59 -1.19 -3.18
N VAL A 104 9.58 -1.99 -3.37
CA VAL A 104 8.38 -1.63 -4.13
C VAL A 104 7.22 -1.37 -3.18
N ASN A 105 6.62 -0.17 -3.25
CA ASN A 105 5.30 0.04 -2.69
C ASN A 105 4.29 0.11 -3.84
N LEU A 106 3.40 -0.87 -3.90
CA LEU A 106 2.41 -1.03 -4.95
C LEU A 106 1.02 -0.66 -4.43
N ARG A 107 0.38 0.32 -5.06
CA ARG A 107 -0.95 0.81 -4.68
C ARG A 107 -1.88 0.86 -5.89
N PRO A 108 -2.87 -0.04 -5.99
CA PRO A 108 -3.91 0.04 -7.01
C PRO A 108 -4.87 1.19 -6.72
N VAL A 109 -5.30 1.86 -7.78
CA VAL A 109 -6.31 2.91 -7.75
C VAL A 109 -7.44 2.49 -8.68
N ARG A 110 -8.63 2.22 -8.13
CA ARG A 110 -9.76 1.72 -8.90
C ARG A 110 -11.07 2.33 -8.43
N LEU A 111 -11.89 2.78 -9.37
CA LEU A 111 -13.25 3.23 -9.10
C LEU A 111 -14.19 2.03 -9.13
N PHE A 112 -14.70 1.65 -7.96
CA PHE A 112 -15.65 0.55 -7.83
C PHE A 112 -17.10 0.99 -8.06
N PRO A 113 -17.97 0.08 -8.56
CA PRO A 113 -19.41 0.32 -8.61
C PRO A 113 -19.99 0.63 -7.23
N GLY A 114 -20.75 1.71 -7.11
CA GLY A 114 -21.44 2.06 -5.87
C GLY A 114 -20.62 2.89 -4.87
N VAL A 115 -19.37 3.23 -5.19
CA VAL A 115 -18.60 4.23 -4.44
C VAL A 115 -18.97 5.63 -4.94
N PRO A 116 -19.27 6.60 -4.05
CA PRO A 116 -19.51 7.97 -4.45
C PRO A 116 -18.21 8.60 -4.98
N CYS A 117 -18.08 8.72 -6.30
CA CYS A 117 -16.91 9.35 -6.91
C CYS A 117 -17.03 10.88 -6.81
N PRO A 118 -16.00 11.59 -6.29
CA PRO A 118 -16.01 13.05 -6.22
C PRO A 118 -15.80 13.71 -7.60
N LEU A 119 -15.31 12.97 -8.58
CA LEU A 119 -15.06 13.48 -9.92
C LEU A 119 -16.32 13.37 -10.77
N ALA A 120 -16.76 14.50 -11.32
CA ALA A 120 -17.97 14.56 -12.14
C ALA A 120 -17.84 13.68 -13.40
N GLY A 121 -18.90 12.92 -13.70
CA GLY A 121 -19.03 12.14 -14.93
C GLY A 121 -18.21 10.86 -15.01
N LYS A 122 -17.47 10.50 -13.97
CA LYS A 122 -16.70 9.25 -13.95
C LYS A 122 -17.57 8.06 -13.59
N GLN A 123 -17.35 6.95 -14.29
CA GLN A 123 -18.06 5.68 -14.10
C GLN A 123 -17.09 4.58 -13.67
N PRO A 124 -17.56 3.51 -13.03
CA PRO A 124 -16.74 2.32 -12.76
C PRO A 124 -16.06 1.82 -14.04
N GLY A 125 -14.76 1.54 -13.92
CA GLY A 125 -13.91 1.16 -15.06
C GLY A 125 -13.15 2.33 -15.73
N ASP A 126 -13.57 3.59 -15.54
CA ASP A 126 -12.83 4.74 -16.07
C ASP A 126 -11.49 4.94 -15.35
N ILE A 127 -11.44 4.62 -14.06
CA ILE A 127 -10.24 4.77 -13.23
C ILE A 127 -9.78 3.37 -12.80
N ASP A 128 -8.67 2.90 -13.36
CA ASP A 128 -8.02 1.64 -13.05
C ASP A 128 -6.54 1.74 -13.42
N PHE A 129 -5.70 2.06 -12.44
CA PHE A 129 -4.25 2.17 -12.62
C PHE A 129 -3.50 1.81 -11.34
N TYR A 130 -2.20 1.66 -11.44
CA TYR A 130 -1.32 1.42 -10.31
C TYR A 130 -0.35 2.57 -10.09
N VAL A 131 -0.09 2.90 -8.83
CA VAL A 131 1.06 3.71 -8.42
C VAL A 131 2.15 2.77 -7.92
N VAL A 132 3.33 2.84 -8.51
CA VAL A 132 4.55 2.14 -8.12
C VAL A 132 5.48 3.15 -7.48
N ARG A 133 5.62 3.08 -6.16
CA ARG A 133 6.43 3.99 -5.35
C ARG A 133 7.75 3.31 -4.98
N GLU A 134 8.87 3.99 -5.18
CA GLU A 134 10.12 3.61 -4.53
C GLU A 134 9.95 3.72 -3.01
N ASN A 135 10.44 2.74 -2.24
CA ASN A 135 10.01 2.57 -0.85
C ASN A 135 11.15 2.54 0.18
N THR A 136 12.41 2.59 -0.24
CA THR A 136 13.57 2.37 0.64
C THR A 136 14.60 3.50 0.65
N GLU A 137 14.57 4.39 -0.33
CA GLU A 137 15.49 5.52 -0.47
C GLU A 137 14.74 6.79 -0.90
N GLY A 138 15.38 7.70 -1.60
CA GLY A 138 14.79 8.93 -2.09
C GLY A 138 14.76 10.02 -1.01
N GLU A 139 13.64 10.70 -0.92
CA GLU A 139 13.43 11.84 -0.02
C GLU A 139 13.25 11.41 1.45
N TYR A 140 12.84 10.16 1.71
CA TYR A 140 12.73 9.61 3.07
C TYR A 140 14.07 9.04 3.53
N SER A 141 15.11 9.88 3.57
CA SER A 141 16.42 9.53 4.08
C SER A 141 16.58 9.95 5.54
N ALA A 142 17.53 9.38 6.25
CA ALA A 142 17.95 9.82 7.57
C ALA A 142 19.22 10.71 7.50
N LEU A 143 19.56 11.22 6.31
CA LEU A 143 20.73 12.05 6.08
C LEU A 143 20.35 13.53 6.19
N GLY A 144 21.08 14.24 7.03
CA GLY A 144 20.86 15.65 7.29
C GLY A 144 21.22 16.03 8.71
N GLY A 145 20.78 17.19 9.14
CA GLY A 145 21.03 17.66 10.49
C GLY A 145 20.64 19.12 10.69
N HIS A 146 20.95 19.60 11.90
CA HIS A 146 20.71 20.98 12.32
C HIS A 146 22.04 21.65 12.62
N VAL A 147 22.20 22.89 12.16
CA VAL A 147 23.30 23.78 12.52
C VAL A 147 22.72 24.93 13.33
N ASN A 148 23.33 25.29 14.46
CA ASN A 148 22.86 26.32 15.41
C ASN A 148 21.39 26.16 15.87
N PRO A 149 20.96 24.99 16.36
CA PRO A 149 19.57 24.72 16.69
C PRO A 149 19.04 25.69 17.75
N GLY A 150 17.78 26.16 17.57
CA GLY A 150 17.10 27.05 18.51
C GLY A 150 17.54 28.52 18.45
N THR A 151 18.35 28.93 17.48
CA THR A 151 18.76 30.33 17.25
C THR A 151 18.17 30.88 15.94
N GLU A 152 18.24 32.19 15.73
CA GLU A 152 17.83 32.83 14.48
C GLU A 152 18.71 32.43 13.27
N HIS A 153 19.87 31.83 13.53
CA HIS A 153 20.79 31.32 12.52
C HIS A 153 20.70 29.81 12.34
N GLU A 154 19.61 29.19 12.81
CA GLU A 154 19.39 27.76 12.62
C GLU A 154 19.28 27.41 11.14
N VAL A 155 20.02 26.38 10.74
CA VAL A 155 19.96 25.78 9.41
C VAL A 155 19.60 24.32 9.57
N VAL A 156 18.58 23.89 8.85
CA VAL A 156 18.14 22.48 8.78
C VAL A 156 18.44 21.95 7.40
N ILE A 157 19.11 20.80 7.34
CA ILE A 157 19.45 20.10 6.09
C ILE A 157 18.79 18.74 6.11
N GLN A 158 18.02 18.43 5.06
CA GLN A 158 17.46 17.12 4.77
C GLN A 158 17.91 16.72 3.36
N GLU A 159 18.63 15.63 3.22
CA GLU A 159 19.11 15.17 1.91
C GLU A 159 18.23 14.08 1.32
N SER A 160 18.07 14.11 -0.01
CA SER A 160 17.45 13.04 -0.79
C SER A 160 18.53 12.15 -1.40
N VAL A 161 18.37 10.84 -1.29
CA VAL A 161 19.35 9.86 -1.75
C VAL A 161 18.76 9.01 -2.88
N PHE A 162 19.39 9.07 -4.05
CA PHE A 162 19.01 8.28 -5.21
C PHE A 162 20.22 7.45 -5.66
N THR A 163 20.14 6.13 -5.50
CA THR A 163 21.17 5.24 -6.00
C THR A 163 20.77 4.66 -7.36
N ARG A 164 21.75 4.37 -8.20
CA ARG A 164 21.48 3.70 -9.49
C ARG A 164 20.76 2.37 -9.28
N ARG A 165 21.18 1.59 -8.28
CA ARG A 165 20.55 0.31 -7.95
C ARG A 165 19.06 0.49 -7.55
N GLY A 166 18.78 1.43 -6.65
CA GLY A 166 17.41 1.70 -6.17
C GLY A 166 16.51 2.17 -7.28
N VAL A 167 16.96 3.14 -8.09
CA VAL A 167 16.18 3.68 -9.21
C VAL A 167 15.97 2.61 -10.29
N ASP A 168 17.01 1.89 -10.70
CA ASP A 168 16.89 0.87 -11.76
C ASP A 168 15.94 -0.26 -11.38
N ARG A 169 15.95 -0.72 -10.11
CA ARG A 169 15.09 -1.83 -9.68
C ARG A 169 13.60 -1.46 -9.60
N ILE A 170 13.29 -0.25 -9.13
CA ILE A 170 11.89 0.20 -9.09
C ILE A 170 11.35 0.47 -10.50
N LEU A 171 12.17 1.03 -11.39
CA LEU A 171 11.80 1.23 -12.79
C LEU A 171 11.58 -0.09 -13.51
N ARG A 172 12.45 -1.08 -13.31
CA ARG A 172 12.25 -2.44 -13.86
C ARG A 172 10.91 -3.00 -13.45
N TYR A 173 10.59 -2.99 -12.16
CA TYR A 173 9.30 -3.48 -11.66
C TYR A 173 8.12 -2.74 -12.32
N ALA A 174 8.19 -1.42 -12.43
CA ALA A 174 7.13 -0.62 -13.04
C ALA A 174 6.94 -0.92 -14.53
N PHE A 175 8.02 -1.09 -15.29
CA PHE A 175 7.96 -1.47 -16.70
C PHE A 175 7.44 -2.90 -16.90
N GLU A 176 7.85 -3.86 -16.06
CA GLU A 176 7.34 -5.24 -16.08
C GLU A 176 5.83 -5.26 -15.78
N LEU A 177 5.39 -4.51 -14.78
CA LEU A 177 3.97 -4.36 -14.47
C LEU A 177 3.22 -3.74 -15.67
N ALA A 178 3.71 -2.65 -16.25
CA ALA A 178 3.08 -2.03 -17.41
C ALA A 178 3.01 -2.99 -18.61
N GLN A 179 4.07 -3.78 -18.85
CA GLN A 179 4.10 -4.77 -19.92
C GLN A 179 3.05 -5.87 -19.73
N SER A 180 2.75 -6.26 -18.49
CA SER A 180 1.74 -7.28 -18.17
C SER A 180 0.29 -6.77 -18.32
N ARG A 181 0.07 -5.45 -18.30
CA ARG A 181 -1.26 -4.85 -18.40
C ARG A 181 -1.70 -4.66 -19.85
N PRO A 182 -3.01 -4.73 -20.13
CA PRO A 182 -3.51 -4.62 -21.52
C PRO A 182 -3.15 -3.31 -22.24
N ARG A 183 -3.08 -2.19 -21.51
CA ARG A 183 -2.80 -0.86 -22.10
C ARG A 183 -1.32 -0.63 -22.36
N LYS A 184 -0.45 -1.30 -21.63
CA LYS A 184 1.01 -1.22 -21.75
C LYS A 184 1.52 0.22 -21.73
N THR A 185 1.02 1.06 -20.81
CA THR A 185 1.46 2.44 -20.68
C THR A 185 2.04 2.74 -19.30
N LEU A 186 3.10 3.55 -19.26
CA LEU A 186 3.77 3.97 -18.04
C LEU A 186 4.00 5.48 -18.04
N THR A 187 3.62 6.13 -16.93
CA THR A 187 3.93 7.55 -16.70
C THR A 187 4.95 7.66 -15.57
N SER A 188 6.08 8.32 -15.81
CA SER A 188 7.08 8.60 -14.77
C SER A 188 6.85 9.97 -14.15
N ALA A 189 6.70 10.02 -12.84
CA ALA A 189 6.65 11.25 -12.06
C ALA A 189 8.05 11.84 -11.92
N THR A 190 8.23 13.11 -12.23
CA THR A 190 9.50 13.81 -12.14
C THR A 190 9.34 15.25 -11.68
N LYS A 191 10.42 15.93 -11.37
CA LYS A 191 10.50 17.38 -11.17
C LYS A 191 11.83 17.92 -11.70
N SER A 192 12.30 17.39 -12.80
CA SER A 192 13.62 17.72 -13.39
C SER A 192 13.77 19.16 -13.84
N ASN A 193 12.65 19.90 -13.98
CA ASN A 193 12.70 21.34 -14.21
C ASN A 193 13.01 22.17 -12.96
N GLY A 194 12.95 21.59 -11.76
CA GLY A 194 13.18 22.27 -10.49
C GLY A 194 14.28 21.63 -9.64
N LEU A 195 14.35 20.31 -9.62
CA LEU A 195 15.35 19.53 -8.89
C LEU A 195 16.49 19.13 -9.84
N ALA A 196 17.47 20.01 -9.99
CA ALA A 196 18.45 19.98 -11.07
C ALA A 196 19.48 18.84 -11.02
N ILE A 197 19.54 18.04 -9.97
CA ILE A 197 20.51 16.94 -9.81
C ILE A 197 19.81 15.59 -9.79
N SER A 198 18.94 15.37 -8.82
CA SER A 198 18.33 14.05 -8.60
C SER A 198 17.31 13.67 -9.68
N MET A 199 16.48 14.61 -10.13
CA MET A 199 15.41 14.29 -11.07
C MET A 199 15.87 14.15 -12.53
N PRO A 200 16.84 14.91 -13.05
CA PRO A 200 17.47 14.57 -14.33
C PRO A 200 18.16 13.20 -14.33
N PHE A 201 18.76 12.78 -13.21
CA PHE A 201 19.27 11.43 -13.06
C PHE A 201 18.14 10.39 -13.12
N TRP A 202 17.03 10.62 -12.42
CA TRP A 202 15.84 9.78 -12.51
C TRP A 202 15.34 9.64 -13.94
N ASP A 203 15.13 10.76 -14.65
CA ASP A 203 14.68 10.78 -16.04
C ASP A 203 15.62 9.99 -16.97
N GLN A 204 16.92 10.16 -16.81
CA GLN A 204 17.93 9.43 -17.58
C GLN A 204 17.85 7.92 -17.35
N ARG A 205 17.56 7.49 -16.10
CA ARG A 205 17.37 6.07 -15.81
C ARG A 205 16.09 5.50 -16.40
N VAL A 206 15.00 6.29 -16.43
CA VAL A 206 13.76 5.91 -17.10
C VAL A 206 13.99 5.70 -18.61
N GLU A 207 14.66 6.64 -19.26
CA GLU A 207 15.01 6.55 -20.70
C GLU A 207 15.86 5.32 -21.01
N ALA A 208 16.83 5.02 -20.15
CA ALA A 208 17.67 3.83 -20.30
C ALA A 208 16.88 2.52 -20.08
N MET A 209 15.99 2.49 -19.10
CA MET A 209 15.15 1.32 -18.80
C MET A 209 14.15 1.05 -19.93
N ALA A 210 13.53 2.09 -20.47
CA ALA A 210 12.55 1.98 -21.56
C ALA A 210 13.08 1.25 -22.80
N GLN A 211 14.38 1.29 -23.04
CA GLN A 211 15.01 0.58 -24.17
C GLN A 211 14.89 -0.94 -24.05
N HIS A 212 14.71 -1.47 -22.84
CA HIS A 212 14.51 -2.90 -22.59
C HIS A 212 13.05 -3.35 -22.73
N TYR A 213 12.11 -2.38 -22.82
CA TYR A 213 10.66 -2.63 -22.87
C TYR A 213 10.01 -1.91 -24.07
N PRO A 214 10.37 -2.23 -25.31
CA PRO A 214 9.94 -1.49 -26.50
C PRO A 214 8.43 -1.53 -26.75
N GLU A 215 7.70 -2.46 -26.14
CA GLU A 215 6.23 -2.54 -26.23
C GLU A 215 5.51 -1.61 -25.26
N VAL A 216 6.20 -1.08 -24.25
CA VAL A 216 5.61 -0.18 -23.25
C VAL A 216 5.73 1.26 -23.76
N LYS A 217 4.59 1.91 -23.95
CA LYS A 217 4.57 3.34 -24.24
C LYS A 217 4.73 4.10 -22.94
N TRP A 218 5.66 5.04 -22.89
CA TRP A 218 5.90 5.80 -21.67
C TRP A 218 5.97 7.30 -21.93
N ASP A 219 5.62 8.06 -20.89
CA ASP A 219 5.83 9.51 -20.83
C ASP A 219 6.38 9.90 -19.45
N LYS A 220 6.91 11.13 -19.35
CA LYS A 220 7.26 11.73 -18.07
C LYS A 220 6.43 12.99 -17.84
N GLN A 221 6.04 13.20 -16.59
CA GLN A 221 5.26 14.36 -16.20
C GLN A 221 5.80 14.96 -14.90
N HIS A 222 5.90 16.28 -14.86
CA HIS A 222 6.23 16.97 -13.62
C HIS A 222 5.13 16.76 -12.60
N ILE A 223 5.52 16.54 -11.33
CA ILE A 223 4.62 16.11 -10.25
C ILE A 223 3.42 17.06 -10.09
N ASP A 224 3.61 18.36 -10.22
CA ASP A 224 2.55 19.36 -10.10
C ASP A 224 1.46 19.19 -11.17
N ILE A 225 1.82 19.06 -12.44
CA ILE A 225 0.86 18.82 -13.51
C ILE A 225 0.29 17.37 -13.46
N LEU A 226 1.07 16.41 -12.98
CA LEU A 226 0.62 15.05 -12.81
C LEU A 226 -0.48 14.95 -11.75
N CYS A 227 -0.33 15.64 -10.61
CA CYS A 227 -1.39 15.77 -9.61
C CYS A 227 -2.67 16.40 -10.19
N ALA A 228 -2.54 17.47 -10.97
CA ALA A 228 -3.69 18.08 -11.65
C ALA A 228 -4.38 17.09 -12.60
N ARG A 229 -3.61 16.30 -13.35
CA ARG A 229 -4.16 15.29 -14.28
C ARG A 229 -4.79 14.10 -13.59
N PHE A 230 -4.38 13.74 -12.39
CA PHE A 230 -5.08 12.72 -11.58
C PHE A 230 -6.53 13.12 -11.32
N VAL A 231 -6.78 14.42 -11.14
CA VAL A 231 -8.14 14.97 -10.96
C VAL A 231 -8.86 15.17 -12.30
N LEU A 232 -8.18 15.73 -13.30
CA LEU A 232 -8.83 16.13 -14.56
C LEU A 232 -8.98 14.99 -15.56
N GLN A 233 -8.04 14.04 -15.59
CA GLN A 233 -7.92 13.01 -16.62
C GLN A 233 -7.41 11.67 -16.02
N PRO A 234 -8.01 11.15 -14.93
CA PRO A 234 -7.50 9.93 -14.26
C PRO A 234 -7.51 8.70 -15.16
N GLU A 235 -8.44 8.65 -16.13
CA GLU A 235 -8.60 7.54 -17.09
C GLU A 235 -7.40 7.33 -18.01
N ARG A 236 -6.51 8.32 -18.13
CA ARG A 236 -5.33 8.18 -18.98
C ARG A 236 -4.23 7.28 -18.40
N PHE A 237 -4.21 7.10 -17.08
CA PHE A 237 -3.16 6.38 -16.38
C PHE A 237 -3.37 4.87 -16.37
N ASP A 238 -2.27 4.12 -16.47
CA ASP A 238 -2.23 2.66 -16.39
C ASP A 238 -1.25 2.21 -15.31
N VAL A 239 0.05 2.57 -15.45
CA VAL A 239 1.06 2.46 -14.40
C VAL A 239 1.74 3.81 -14.23
N VAL A 240 1.83 4.27 -13.00
CA VAL A 240 2.53 5.51 -12.64
C VAL A 240 3.67 5.15 -11.69
N VAL A 241 4.91 5.53 -12.05
CA VAL A 241 6.08 5.30 -11.19
C VAL A 241 6.61 6.61 -10.65
N GLY A 242 6.98 6.63 -9.37
CA GLY A 242 7.56 7.80 -8.74
C GLY A 242 8.58 7.47 -7.65
N SER A 243 9.36 8.48 -7.28
CA SER A 243 10.22 8.46 -6.10
C SER A 243 9.39 8.24 -4.83
N ASN A 244 10.06 8.06 -3.71
CA ASN A 244 9.40 7.81 -2.43
C ASN A 244 8.35 8.89 -2.10
N LEU A 245 8.71 10.17 -2.15
CA LEU A 245 7.81 11.27 -1.84
C LEU A 245 6.73 11.44 -2.92
N PHE A 246 7.10 11.41 -4.20
CA PHE A 246 6.11 11.59 -5.27
C PHE A 246 5.12 10.42 -5.32
N GLY A 247 5.61 9.21 -5.12
CA GLY A 247 4.77 8.02 -5.03
C GLY A 247 3.81 8.09 -3.84
N ASP A 248 4.24 8.62 -2.69
CA ASP A 248 3.40 8.81 -1.51
C ASP A 248 2.23 9.76 -1.80
N ILE A 249 2.54 10.95 -2.30
CA ILE A 249 1.53 11.96 -2.65
C ILE A 249 0.51 11.42 -3.66
N LEU A 250 0.99 10.78 -4.73
CA LEU A 250 0.14 10.26 -5.80
C LEU A 250 -0.75 9.10 -5.35
N SER A 251 -0.25 8.27 -4.45
CA SER A 251 -0.97 7.10 -3.97
C SER A 251 -2.05 7.40 -2.93
N ASP A 252 -2.04 8.59 -2.35
CA ASP A 252 -3.14 9.12 -1.54
C ASP A 252 -4.13 9.91 -2.41
N LEU A 253 -3.62 10.67 -3.38
CA LEU A 253 -4.45 11.42 -4.32
C LEU A 253 -5.32 10.50 -5.20
N GLY A 254 -4.78 9.37 -5.65
CA GLY A 254 -5.52 8.41 -6.45
C GLY A 254 -6.82 7.94 -5.79
N PRO A 255 -6.76 7.32 -4.59
CA PRO A 255 -7.95 6.93 -3.84
C PRO A 255 -8.90 8.08 -3.53
N ALA A 256 -8.38 9.27 -3.22
CA ALA A 256 -9.21 10.46 -3.03
C ALA A 256 -10.04 10.78 -4.30
N CYS A 257 -9.49 10.57 -5.49
CA CYS A 257 -10.20 10.72 -6.76
C CYS A 257 -11.25 9.63 -7.00
N THR A 258 -11.14 8.46 -6.36
CA THR A 258 -12.09 7.35 -6.51
C THR A 258 -13.13 7.27 -5.39
N GLY A 259 -13.05 8.16 -4.37
CA GLY A 259 -14.11 8.34 -3.40
C GLY A 259 -13.70 8.22 -1.94
N THR A 260 -12.86 7.26 -1.56
CA THR A 260 -12.42 7.09 -0.17
C THR A 260 -11.08 6.37 -0.06
N ILE A 261 -10.24 6.82 0.87
CA ILE A 261 -9.00 6.12 1.25
C ILE A 261 -9.31 4.78 1.95
N GLY A 262 -10.49 4.63 2.55
CA GLY A 262 -10.91 3.43 3.28
C GLY A 262 -10.98 2.15 2.43
N ILE A 263 -10.90 2.26 1.10
CA ILE A 263 -10.84 1.11 0.17
C ILE A 263 -9.46 0.90 -0.45
N ALA A 264 -8.48 1.74 -0.18
CA ALA A 264 -7.18 1.73 -0.83
C ALA A 264 -6.18 0.79 -0.13
N PRO A 265 -5.70 -0.29 -0.78
CA PRO A 265 -4.68 -1.17 -0.24
C PRO A 265 -3.28 -0.70 -0.58
N SER A 266 -2.31 -1.24 0.13
CA SER A 266 -0.88 -1.02 -0.08
C SER A 266 -0.11 -2.32 0.09
N ALA A 267 0.79 -2.62 -0.83
CA ALA A 267 1.71 -3.73 -0.72
C ALA A 267 3.15 -3.23 -0.73
N ASN A 268 3.89 -3.52 0.34
CA ASN A 268 5.32 -3.25 0.45
C ASN A 268 6.07 -4.53 0.09
N LEU A 269 6.65 -4.57 -1.10
CA LEU A 269 7.12 -5.80 -1.70
C LEU A 269 8.64 -5.92 -1.67
N ASN A 270 9.10 -7.11 -1.31
CA ASN A 270 10.41 -7.64 -1.69
C ASN A 270 10.20 -8.60 -2.87
N PRO A 271 10.27 -8.13 -4.12
CA PRO A 271 9.98 -8.96 -5.30
C PRO A 271 10.90 -10.17 -5.44
N ASP A 272 12.12 -10.08 -4.90
CA ASP A 272 13.10 -11.17 -4.91
C ASP A 272 12.75 -12.28 -3.90
N ARG A 273 11.75 -12.06 -3.04
CA ARG A 273 11.27 -12.99 -1.99
C ARG A 273 12.36 -13.49 -1.05
N THR A 274 13.39 -12.70 -0.84
CA THR A 274 14.45 -12.98 0.13
C THR A 274 14.02 -12.68 1.56
N PHE A 275 13.02 -11.82 1.69
CA PHE A 275 12.38 -11.43 2.94
C PHE A 275 10.86 -11.33 2.76
N PRO A 276 10.07 -11.38 3.85
CA PRO A 276 8.63 -11.24 3.76
C PRO A 276 8.24 -9.85 3.24
N SER A 277 7.27 -9.83 2.35
CA SER A 277 6.56 -8.60 1.95
C SER A 277 5.50 -8.25 3.00
N LEU A 278 5.11 -6.96 3.06
CA LEU A 278 4.12 -6.46 4.00
C LEU A 278 2.91 -5.90 3.25
N PHE A 279 1.72 -6.26 3.72
CA PHE A 279 0.44 -5.85 3.15
C PHE A 279 -0.39 -5.11 4.19
N GLU A 280 -0.87 -3.92 3.84
CA GLU A 280 -1.56 -3.00 4.72
C GLU A 280 -2.61 -2.17 3.98
N ALA A 281 -3.44 -1.45 4.70
CA ALA A 281 -4.25 -0.37 4.13
C ALA A 281 -3.40 0.90 3.94
N VAL A 282 -3.80 1.77 3.01
CA VAL A 282 -3.17 3.10 2.84
C VAL A 282 -3.48 4.01 4.02
N HIS A 283 -4.69 3.92 4.60
CA HIS A 283 -5.08 4.71 5.75
C HIS A 283 -4.23 4.42 6.99
N GLY A 284 -4.08 5.40 7.88
CA GLY A 284 -3.40 5.26 9.18
C GLY A 284 -4.30 4.65 10.27
N SER A 285 -3.90 4.88 11.51
CA SER A 285 -4.54 4.36 12.71
C SER A 285 -5.88 5.01 13.08
N ALA A 286 -6.16 6.21 12.55
CA ALA A 286 -7.38 6.99 12.76
C ALA A 286 -7.88 6.95 14.23
N PRO A 287 -7.12 7.54 15.18
CA PRO A 287 -7.46 7.50 16.62
C PRO A 287 -8.84 8.07 16.95
N ASP A 288 -9.30 9.03 16.15
CA ASP A 288 -10.58 9.73 16.32
C ASP A 288 -11.81 8.83 16.14
N ILE A 289 -11.70 7.76 15.35
CA ILE A 289 -12.80 6.80 15.11
C ILE A 289 -12.55 5.42 15.74
N TYR A 290 -11.39 5.17 16.33
CA TYR A 290 -11.10 3.93 17.03
C TYR A 290 -12.09 3.67 18.18
N GLY A 291 -12.49 2.43 18.36
CA GLY A 291 -13.45 1.99 19.37
C GLY A 291 -14.93 2.21 18.96
N LYS A 292 -15.17 2.85 17.81
CA LYS A 292 -16.55 3.09 17.34
C LYS A 292 -17.06 2.00 16.39
N ASN A 293 -16.21 1.07 15.97
CA ASN A 293 -16.57 -0.02 15.05
C ASN A 293 -17.20 0.49 13.73
N ILE A 294 -16.66 1.60 13.19
CA ILE A 294 -17.14 2.25 11.95
C ILE A 294 -16.07 2.36 10.87
N ALA A 295 -14.87 1.88 11.14
CA ALA A 295 -13.77 1.88 10.18
C ALA A 295 -14.09 0.97 8.98
N ASN A 296 -13.72 1.40 7.78
CA ASN A 296 -13.92 0.60 6.58
C ASN A 296 -12.85 -0.50 6.48
N PRO A 297 -13.20 -1.81 6.49
CA PRO A 297 -12.23 -2.89 6.43
C PRO A 297 -11.77 -3.24 5.02
N ILE A 298 -12.37 -2.65 3.97
CA ILE A 298 -12.17 -3.05 2.57
C ILE A 298 -10.72 -2.90 2.14
N ALA A 299 -10.04 -1.81 2.52
CA ALA A 299 -8.63 -1.62 2.18
C ALA A 299 -7.75 -2.76 2.70
N THR A 300 -7.93 -3.14 3.96
CA THR A 300 -7.20 -4.25 4.59
C THR A 300 -7.55 -5.59 3.91
N ILE A 301 -8.82 -5.85 3.65
CA ILE A 301 -9.27 -7.06 2.93
C ILE A 301 -8.66 -7.14 1.54
N TRP A 302 -8.66 -6.05 0.79
CA TRP A 302 -8.04 -6.01 -0.54
C TRP A 302 -6.52 -6.18 -0.47
N ALA A 303 -5.84 -5.60 0.52
CA ALA A 303 -4.42 -5.85 0.75
C ALA A 303 -4.14 -7.34 0.99
N GLY A 304 -5.03 -8.02 1.73
CA GLY A 304 -4.98 -9.47 1.89
C GLY A 304 -5.17 -10.23 0.57
N ALA A 305 -6.06 -9.80 -0.31
CA ALA A 305 -6.20 -10.38 -1.64
C ALA A 305 -4.93 -10.23 -2.47
N MET A 306 -4.30 -9.03 -2.46
CA MET A 306 -3.01 -8.80 -3.12
C MET A 306 -1.91 -9.72 -2.55
N MET A 307 -1.93 -9.97 -1.24
CA MET A 307 -1.01 -10.91 -0.59
C MET A 307 -1.17 -12.33 -1.15
N LEU A 308 -2.39 -12.82 -1.32
CA LEU A 308 -2.65 -14.14 -1.90
C LEU A 308 -2.11 -14.25 -3.33
N ASP A 309 -2.39 -13.27 -4.19
CA ASP A 309 -1.90 -13.24 -5.57
C ASP A 309 -0.37 -13.32 -5.62
N LEU A 310 0.31 -12.48 -4.84
CA LEU A 310 1.77 -12.48 -4.78
C LEU A 310 2.33 -13.82 -4.28
N LEU A 311 1.79 -14.36 -3.17
CA LEU A 311 2.28 -15.59 -2.56
C LEU A 311 1.97 -16.82 -3.40
N GLY A 312 0.91 -16.78 -4.18
CA GLY A 312 0.45 -17.86 -5.05
C GLY A 312 1.44 -18.25 -6.14
N ASN A 313 2.31 -17.32 -6.56
CA ASN A 313 3.36 -17.60 -7.53
C ASN A 313 2.87 -18.33 -8.81
N GLY A 314 1.72 -17.92 -9.33
CA GLY A 314 1.11 -18.53 -10.52
C GLY A 314 0.23 -19.76 -10.25
N ASP A 315 0.00 -20.13 -8.99
CA ASP A 315 -1.01 -21.15 -8.66
C ASP A 315 -2.41 -20.56 -8.88
N ALA A 316 -3.17 -21.18 -9.78
CA ALA A 316 -4.49 -20.72 -10.19
C ALA A 316 -5.51 -20.61 -9.03
N ARG A 317 -5.31 -21.36 -7.93
CA ARG A 317 -6.20 -21.28 -6.76
C ARG A 317 -6.02 -19.97 -6.02
N TYR A 318 -4.80 -19.47 -5.90
CA TYR A 318 -4.51 -18.19 -5.28
C TYR A 318 -5.03 -17.03 -6.13
N GLN A 319 -4.87 -17.12 -7.45
CA GLN A 319 -5.46 -16.16 -8.37
C GLN A 319 -6.99 -16.16 -8.27
N ALA A 320 -7.62 -17.33 -8.23
CA ALA A 320 -9.07 -17.45 -8.06
C ALA A 320 -9.54 -16.88 -6.71
N ALA A 321 -8.78 -17.06 -5.64
CA ALA A 321 -9.06 -16.47 -4.34
C ALA A 321 -8.96 -14.94 -4.36
N HIS A 322 -7.91 -14.39 -4.99
CA HIS A 322 -7.77 -12.95 -5.20
C HIS A 322 -8.97 -12.39 -5.96
N ASP A 323 -9.28 -12.94 -7.12
CA ASP A 323 -10.36 -12.46 -7.98
C ASP A 323 -11.73 -12.60 -7.29
N GLY A 324 -11.93 -13.69 -6.54
CA GLY A 324 -13.14 -13.93 -5.77
C GLY A 324 -13.32 -12.93 -4.62
N ILE A 325 -12.25 -12.58 -3.91
CA ILE A 325 -12.30 -11.53 -2.88
C ILE A 325 -12.66 -10.19 -3.52
N LEU A 326 -12.05 -9.83 -4.64
CA LEU A 326 -12.36 -8.57 -5.34
C LEU A 326 -13.81 -8.54 -5.82
N ALA A 327 -14.33 -9.62 -6.38
CA ALA A 327 -15.72 -9.72 -6.77
C ALA A 327 -16.67 -9.59 -5.57
N ALA A 328 -16.34 -10.18 -4.41
CA ALA A 328 -17.10 -10.04 -3.18
C ALA A 328 -17.09 -8.59 -2.64
N ILE A 329 -15.94 -7.91 -2.73
CA ILE A 329 -15.82 -6.48 -2.41
C ILE A 329 -16.73 -5.66 -3.33
N GLU A 330 -16.66 -5.86 -4.64
CA GLU A 330 -17.52 -5.15 -5.61
C GLU A 330 -19.01 -5.36 -5.34
N GLN A 331 -19.43 -6.61 -5.11
CA GLN A 331 -20.81 -6.93 -4.78
C GLN A 331 -21.25 -6.25 -3.49
N THR A 332 -20.40 -6.25 -2.45
CA THR A 332 -20.72 -5.62 -1.16
C THR A 332 -20.81 -4.10 -1.30
N ILE A 333 -19.91 -3.48 -2.04
CA ILE A 333 -19.97 -2.03 -2.30
C ILE A 333 -21.20 -1.66 -3.12
N ALA A 334 -21.57 -2.46 -4.13
CA ALA A 334 -22.70 -2.15 -5.01
C ALA A 334 -24.04 -2.26 -4.31
N SER A 335 -24.26 -3.29 -3.49
CA SER A 335 -25.60 -3.64 -2.97
C SER A 335 -25.64 -4.02 -1.49
N GLY A 336 -24.51 -4.10 -0.82
CA GLY A 336 -24.38 -4.51 0.58
C GLY A 336 -24.27 -3.34 1.57
N PRO A 337 -23.91 -3.66 2.83
CA PRO A 337 -23.68 -2.67 3.87
C PRO A 337 -22.46 -1.81 3.57
N LYS A 338 -22.53 -0.51 3.89
CA LYS A 338 -21.47 0.48 3.71
C LYS A 338 -21.17 1.19 5.02
N THR A 339 -19.91 1.45 5.27
CA THR A 339 -19.42 2.27 6.39
C THR A 339 -19.69 3.76 6.15
N PRO A 340 -19.58 4.62 7.19
CA PRO A 340 -19.88 6.06 7.07
C PRO A 340 -19.06 6.81 6.03
N ASP A 341 -17.78 6.44 5.78
CA ASP A 341 -16.95 7.03 4.75
C ASP A 341 -17.49 6.80 3.32
N MET A 342 -18.33 5.78 3.14
CA MET A 342 -19.06 5.50 1.90
C MET A 342 -20.55 5.88 2.01
N GLN A 343 -20.90 6.82 2.91
CA GLN A 343 -22.26 7.32 3.14
C GLN A 343 -23.25 6.25 3.62
N GLY A 344 -22.76 5.22 4.31
CA GLY A 344 -23.56 4.19 4.95
C GLY A 344 -23.63 4.36 6.47
N SER A 345 -24.14 3.34 7.15
CA SER A 345 -24.24 3.28 8.62
C SER A 345 -23.80 1.92 9.18
N ALA A 346 -23.22 1.08 8.35
CA ALA A 346 -22.78 -0.24 8.74
C ALA A 346 -21.51 -0.18 9.61
N SER A 347 -21.38 -1.16 10.48
CA SER A 347 -20.17 -1.36 11.26
C SER A 347 -19.07 -2.05 10.43
N THR A 348 -17.82 -1.94 10.91
CA THR A 348 -16.66 -2.66 10.37
C THR A 348 -16.95 -4.16 10.23
N GLN A 349 -17.49 -4.77 11.28
CA GLN A 349 -17.84 -6.19 11.29
C GLN A 349 -18.93 -6.56 10.29
N GLN A 350 -19.98 -5.75 10.15
CA GLN A 350 -21.06 -6.00 9.18
C GLN A 350 -20.56 -6.02 7.75
N VAL A 351 -19.61 -5.16 7.41
CA VAL A 351 -19.00 -5.16 6.07
C VAL A 351 -18.13 -6.40 5.87
N GLY A 352 -17.29 -6.76 6.85
CA GLY A 352 -16.47 -7.99 6.79
C GLY A 352 -17.32 -9.25 6.66
N GLU A 353 -18.42 -9.37 7.42
CA GLU A 353 -19.35 -10.48 7.33
C GLU A 353 -20.06 -10.57 5.97
N ALA A 354 -20.43 -9.42 5.39
CA ALA A 354 -21.06 -9.39 4.07
C ALA A 354 -20.10 -9.90 2.99
N ILE A 355 -18.83 -9.50 3.05
CA ILE A 355 -17.79 -9.98 2.11
C ILE A 355 -17.56 -11.49 2.29
N CYS A 356 -17.44 -12.00 3.51
CA CYS A 356 -17.34 -13.45 3.77
C CYS A 356 -18.51 -14.20 3.16
N ARG A 357 -19.74 -13.72 3.36
CA ARG A 357 -20.95 -14.33 2.82
C ARG A 357 -20.93 -14.34 1.30
N ALA A 358 -20.56 -13.21 0.68
CA ALA A 358 -20.43 -13.10 -0.76
C ALA A 358 -19.42 -14.12 -1.34
N ILE A 359 -18.27 -14.36 -0.64
CA ILE A 359 -17.30 -15.38 -1.04
C ILE A 359 -17.90 -16.79 -1.00
N VAL A 360 -18.64 -17.14 0.05
CA VAL A 360 -19.23 -18.47 0.20
C VAL A 360 -20.31 -18.72 -0.86
N GLU A 361 -21.09 -17.70 -1.20
CA GLU A 361 -22.21 -17.76 -2.14
C GLU A 361 -21.80 -17.71 -3.63
N GLN A 362 -20.55 -17.39 -3.95
CA GLN A 362 -20.03 -17.43 -5.33
C GLN A 362 -20.20 -18.84 -5.93
N LYS A 363 -20.75 -18.90 -7.14
CA LYS A 363 -20.99 -20.15 -7.88
C LYS A 363 -19.74 -20.66 -8.60
#